data_198ae9d2ee9dddf1199e1dd27167ba04
#
_entry.id   198ae9d2ee9dddf1199e1dd27167ba04
#
_cell.length_a   1.000
_cell.length_b   1.000
_cell.length_c   1.000
_cell.angle_alpha   90.00
_cell.angle_beta   90.00
_cell.angle_gamma   90.00
#
_symmetry.space_group_name_H-M   'P 1'
#
loop_
_entity.id
_entity.type
_entity.pdbx_description
1 polymer ?
#
loop_
_entity_poly.entity_id
_entity_poly.type
_entity_poly.pdbx_seq_one_letter_code
_entity_poly.pdbx_strand_id
1 'polypeptide(L)'
;MKHNLLKGKKGIIFGALDENSIAWKVALKAKEEGADFVLTNAPIALRAKKIFELAEKTSSEVIPADVTQLDELEALLAESMTVLGGKVDFILHSVGMSPNVRKGLHYTELDYNYMIKTLDVSAISLHKLLQAAYHMDAINEWGSVVAMSYIGSQRTYSSYSDMSQAKAMLESIVRSFGYHYGSKRKVRINSISQSPTITTAGTGVSGFKSFYAYANSMSPLGNASAESCADYCVTMFSDLTKMVTMQNLFHDGGYSAMGISDEVMENCYICDDEECKAKKIQKIAKKS
;
A
#
# COMPACT_ATOMS: atom_id res chain seq x y z
N MET A 1 16.73 -13.85 8.85
CA MET A 1 16.80 -14.09 10.32
C MET A 1 15.44 -13.81 10.92
N LYS A 2 14.88 -14.73 11.70
CA LYS A 2 13.63 -14.49 12.43
C LYS A 2 13.94 -13.68 13.69
N HIS A 3 13.30 -12.53 13.83
CA HIS A 3 13.46 -11.66 15.00
C HIS A 3 12.30 -11.78 15.99
N ASN A 4 11.23 -12.52 15.60
CA ASN A 4 9.99 -12.69 16.37
C ASN A 4 9.30 -11.36 16.74
N LEU A 5 9.40 -10.36 15.87
CA LEU A 5 8.86 -9.00 16.10
C LEU A 5 7.35 -8.99 16.35
N LEU A 6 6.64 -9.96 15.78
CA LEU A 6 5.19 -10.09 15.89
C LEU A 6 4.74 -11.33 16.65
N LYS A 7 5.63 -11.93 17.46
CA LYS A 7 5.30 -13.14 18.20
C LYS A 7 4.04 -12.95 19.06
N GLY A 8 3.02 -13.77 18.80
CA GLY A 8 1.74 -13.75 19.51
C GLY A 8 0.82 -12.59 19.13
N LYS A 9 1.21 -11.73 18.19
CA LYS A 9 0.33 -10.68 17.66
C LYS A 9 -0.66 -11.26 16.66
N LYS A 10 -1.86 -10.72 16.66
CA LYS A 10 -3.02 -11.09 15.84
C LYS A 10 -3.32 -9.99 14.83
N GLY A 11 -3.70 -10.33 13.61
CA GLY A 11 -3.95 -9.30 12.61
C GLY A 11 -4.98 -9.62 11.54
N ILE A 12 -5.29 -8.62 10.72
CA ILE A 12 -6.09 -8.75 9.50
C ILE A 12 -5.31 -8.14 8.33
N ILE A 13 -5.16 -8.87 7.24
CA ILE A 13 -4.44 -8.42 6.06
C ILE A 13 -5.38 -8.37 4.86
N PHE A 14 -5.67 -7.14 4.41
CA PHE A 14 -6.49 -6.87 3.24
C PHE A 14 -5.66 -6.77 1.97
N GLY A 15 -6.18 -7.32 0.87
CA GLY A 15 -5.70 -7.04 -0.48
C GLY A 15 -4.65 -8.01 -1.02
N ALA A 16 -4.39 -9.14 -0.36
CA ALA A 16 -3.58 -10.20 -0.93
C ALA A 16 -4.32 -10.83 -2.12
N LEU A 17 -3.81 -10.60 -3.33
CA LEU A 17 -4.41 -11.10 -4.58
C LEU A 17 -3.60 -12.27 -5.15
N ASP A 18 -2.31 -12.09 -5.30
CA ASP A 18 -1.34 -13.05 -5.81
C ASP A 18 0.05 -12.78 -5.23
N GLU A 19 1.03 -13.60 -5.62
CA GLU A 19 2.42 -13.53 -5.14
C GLU A 19 3.15 -12.23 -5.44
N ASN A 20 2.65 -11.41 -6.36
CA ASN A 20 3.25 -10.10 -6.69
C ASN A 20 2.66 -8.98 -5.85
N SER A 21 1.55 -9.20 -5.12
CA SER A 21 0.95 -8.15 -4.29
C SER A 21 1.75 -7.88 -3.03
N ILE A 22 1.81 -6.61 -2.62
CA ILE A 22 2.47 -6.19 -1.37
C ILE A 22 1.87 -6.95 -0.18
N ALA A 23 0.54 -7.05 -0.10
CA ALA A 23 -0.13 -7.74 1.00
C ALA A 23 0.25 -9.22 1.11
N TRP A 24 0.54 -9.89 0.00
CA TRP A 24 1.06 -11.25 0.01
C TRP A 24 2.43 -11.35 0.69
N LYS A 25 3.35 -10.44 0.33
CA LYS A 25 4.68 -10.38 0.94
C LYS A 25 4.60 -10.02 2.42
N VAL A 26 3.69 -9.10 2.78
CA VAL A 26 3.43 -8.76 4.19
C VAL A 26 2.92 -9.97 4.97
N ALA A 27 2.00 -10.76 4.41
CA ALA A 27 1.48 -11.97 5.06
C ALA A 27 2.59 -13.00 5.32
N LEU A 28 3.43 -13.28 4.31
CA LEU A 28 4.57 -14.19 4.48
C LEU A 28 5.54 -13.69 5.54
N LYS A 29 5.88 -12.39 5.51
CA LYS A 29 6.82 -11.81 6.48
C LYS A 29 6.23 -11.74 7.90
N ALA A 30 4.96 -11.37 8.04
CA ALA A 30 4.28 -11.37 9.34
C ALA A 30 4.24 -12.77 9.96
N LYS A 31 3.99 -13.81 9.15
CA LYS A 31 4.05 -15.21 9.63
C LYS A 31 5.45 -15.63 10.03
N GLU A 32 6.45 -15.24 9.24
CA GLU A 32 7.86 -15.47 9.58
C GLU A 32 8.22 -14.88 10.95
N GLU A 33 7.70 -13.68 11.26
CA GLU A 33 7.95 -12.96 12.51
C GLU A 33 6.99 -13.34 13.64
N GLY A 34 6.17 -14.39 13.46
CA GLY A 34 5.43 -15.06 14.53
C GLY A 34 4.01 -14.55 14.76
N ALA A 35 3.42 -13.83 13.79
CA ALA A 35 2.02 -13.41 13.85
C ALA A 35 1.05 -14.50 13.42
N ASP A 36 -0.17 -14.43 13.97
CA ASP A 36 -1.35 -15.09 13.45
C ASP A 36 -2.31 -14.05 12.87
N PHE A 37 -2.93 -14.35 11.74
CA PHE A 37 -3.80 -13.38 11.08
C PHE A 37 -4.84 -14.04 10.16
N VAL A 38 -5.85 -13.24 9.83
CA VAL A 38 -6.85 -13.54 8.81
C VAL A 38 -6.49 -12.81 7.53
N LEU A 39 -6.69 -13.46 6.39
CA LEU A 39 -6.60 -12.88 5.07
C LEU A 39 -7.98 -12.50 4.58
N THR A 40 -8.10 -11.36 3.91
CA THR A 40 -9.38 -10.93 3.34
C THR A 40 -9.19 -10.23 1.99
N ASN A 41 -10.17 -10.42 1.14
CA ASN A 41 -10.32 -9.71 -0.14
C ASN A 41 -11.79 -9.74 -0.57
N ALA A 42 -12.16 -8.90 -1.54
CA ALA A 42 -13.50 -8.89 -2.10
C ALA A 42 -13.88 -10.27 -2.68
N PRO A 43 -15.14 -10.72 -2.55
CA PRO A 43 -15.57 -12.05 -3.03
C PRO A 43 -15.22 -12.33 -4.49
N ILE A 44 -15.23 -11.30 -5.34
CA ILE A 44 -14.85 -11.43 -6.76
C ILE A 44 -13.35 -11.76 -6.93
N ALA A 45 -12.47 -11.24 -6.08
CA ALA A 45 -11.04 -11.49 -6.13
C ALA A 45 -10.69 -12.93 -5.73
N LEU A 46 -11.52 -13.57 -4.91
CA LEU A 46 -11.33 -14.96 -4.46
C LEU A 46 -11.53 -15.99 -5.58
N ARG A 47 -12.18 -15.60 -6.69
CA ARG A 47 -12.40 -16.50 -7.85
C ARG A 47 -11.10 -16.98 -8.47
N ALA A 48 -10.01 -16.22 -8.35
CA ALA A 48 -8.68 -16.61 -8.80
C ALA A 48 -8.02 -17.70 -7.95
N LYS A 49 -8.58 -17.99 -6.75
CA LYS A 49 -8.14 -19.00 -5.78
C LYS A 49 -6.72 -18.84 -5.21
N LYS A 50 -5.91 -17.89 -5.71
CA LYS A 50 -4.53 -17.68 -5.28
C LYS A 50 -4.39 -17.37 -3.77
N ILE A 51 -5.30 -16.60 -3.20
CA ILE A 51 -5.27 -16.25 -1.78
C ILE A 51 -5.33 -17.51 -0.87
N PHE A 52 -5.96 -18.59 -1.32
CA PHE A 52 -6.03 -19.85 -0.56
C PHE A 52 -4.67 -20.56 -0.52
N GLU A 53 -3.84 -20.44 -1.58
CA GLU A 53 -2.45 -20.92 -1.55
C GLU A 53 -1.62 -20.16 -0.50
N LEU A 54 -1.88 -18.85 -0.32
CA LEU A 54 -1.25 -18.05 0.73
C LEU A 54 -1.74 -18.48 2.11
N ALA A 55 -3.04 -18.67 2.25
CA ALA A 55 -3.67 -19.12 3.51
C ALA A 55 -3.08 -20.46 3.98
N GLU A 56 -2.90 -21.41 3.06
CA GLU A 56 -2.24 -22.69 3.36
C GLU A 56 -0.79 -22.49 3.82
N LYS A 57 0.00 -21.67 3.09
CA LYS A 57 1.41 -21.38 3.45
C LYS A 57 1.57 -20.69 4.80
N THR A 58 0.60 -19.89 5.20
CA THR A 58 0.64 -19.10 6.43
C THR A 58 -0.20 -19.70 7.56
N SER A 59 -0.92 -20.81 7.31
CA SER A 59 -1.89 -21.39 8.23
C SER A 59 -2.90 -20.37 8.73
N SER A 60 -3.44 -19.56 7.79
CA SER A 60 -4.38 -18.47 8.05
C SER A 60 -5.73 -18.80 7.45
N GLU A 61 -6.81 -18.24 8.01
CA GLU A 61 -8.13 -18.30 7.41
C GLU A 61 -8.35 -17.18 6.38
N VAL A 62 -9.23 -17.44 5.42
CA VAL A 62 -9.68 -16.45 4.43
C VAL A 62 -11.13 -16.12 4.70
N ILE A 63 -11.40 -14.90 5.12
CA ILE A 63 -12.75 -14.39 5.34
C ILE A 63 -13.03 -13.33 4.24
N PRO A 64 -13.96 -13.58 3.32
CA PRO A 64 -14.28 -12.62 2.24
C PRO A 64 -15.00 -11.41 2.82
N ALA A 65 -14.68 -10.21 2.28
CA ALA A 65 -15.44 -9.01 2.54
C ALA A 65 -15.28 -7.99 1.41
N ASP A 66 -16.38 -7.39 0.98
CA ASP A 66 -16.36 -6.18 0.16
C ASP A 66 -16.16 -4.96 1.07
N VAL A 67 -15.00 -4.35 0.96
CA VAL A 67 -14.60 -3.19 1.80
C VAL A 67 -15.52 -1.96 1.63
N THR A 68 -16.39 -1.96 0.63
CA THR A 68 -17.37 -0.89 0.41
C THR A 68 -18.68 -1.11 1.19
N GLN A 69 -18.85 -2.30 1.80
CA GLN A 69 -20.04 -2.65 2.57
C GLN A 69 -19.71 -2.66 4.07
N LEU A 70 -20.40 -1.81 4.84
CA LEU A 70 -20.11 -1.66 6.28
C LEU A 70 -20.45 -2.93 7.07
N ASP A 71 -21.58 -3.56 6.74
CA ASP A 71 -22.05 -4.79 7.35
C ASP A 71 -21.09 -5.98 7.10
N GLU A 72 -20.52 -6.08 5.89
CA GLU A 72 -19.49 -7.08 5.60
C GLU A 72 -18.20 -6.84 6.40
N LEU A 73 -17.81 -5.58 6.60
CA LEU A 73 -16.66 -5.23 7.44
C LEU A 73 -16.91 -5.54 8.93
N GLU A 74 -18.10 -5.29 9.44
CA GLU A 74 -18.49 -5.66 10.81
C GLU A 74 -18.48 -7.19 10.99
N ALA A 75 -19.04 -7.93 10.03
CA ALA A 75 -19.00 -9.39 10.03
C ALA A 75 -17.57 -9.93 9.99
N LEU A 76 -16.72 -9.41 9.09
CA LEU A 76 -15.31 -9.74 9.00
C LEU A 76 -14.57 -9.54 10.34
N LEU A 77 -14.78 -8.39 10.99
CA LEU A 77 -14.15 -8.09 12.29
C LEU A 77 -14.61 -9.06 13.39
N ALA A 78 -15.92 -9.35 13.47
CA ALA A 78 -16.47 -10.29 14.45
C ALA A 78 -15.92 -11.71 14.25
N GLU A 79 -15.91 -12.20 13.01
CA GLU A 79 -15.39 -13.52 12.68
C GLU A 79 -13.87 -13.59 12.89
N SER A 80 -13.12 -12.57 12.49
CA SER A 80 -11.68 -12.50 12.74
C SER A 80 -11.33 -12.56 14.23
N MET A 81 -12.07 -11.83 15.08
CA MET A 81 -11.87 -11.89 16.52
C MET A 81 -12.19 -13.28 17.09
N THR A 82 -13.16 -13.98 16.53
CA THR A 82 -13.51 -15.35 16.93
C THR A 82 -12.41 -16.34 16.55
N VAL A 83 -11.99 -16.32 15.28
CA VAL A 83 -10.93 -17.18 14.72
C VAL A 83 -9.61 -16.98 15.45
N LEU A 84 -9.23 -15.72 15.69
CA LEU A 84 -7.97 -15.36 16.34
C LEU A 84 -8.05 -15.47 17.89
N GLY A 85 -9.23 -15.69 18.45
CA GLY A 85 -9.42 -15.76 19.90
C GLY A 85 -9.21 -14.44 20.62
N GLY A 86 -9.68 -13.33 20.06
CA GLY A 86 -9.66 -12.00 20.68
C GLY A 86 -9.41 -10.85 19.70
N LYS A 87 -9.23 -9.64 20.24
CA LYS A 87 -8.96 -8.44 19.47
C LYS A 87 -7.67 -8.56 18.66
N VAL A 88 -7.55 -7.73 17.61
CA VAL A 88 -6.38 -7.71 16.74
C VAL A 88 -5.35 -6.67 17.18
N ASP A 89 -4.08 -6.96 16.91
CA ASP A 89 -2.94 -6.08 17.21
C ASP A 89 -2.53 -5.28 15.98
N PHE A 90 -2.84 -5.76 14.78
CA PHE A 90 -2.52 -5.02 13.55
C PHE A 90 -3.55 -5.24 12.44
N ILE A 91 -3.64 -4.23 11.57
CA ILE A 91 -4.43 -4.29 10.34
C ILE A 91 -3.58 -3.70 9.20
N LEU A 92 -3.48 -4.43 8.09
CA LEU A 92 -2.99 -3.90 6.82
C LEU A 92 -4.17 -3.57 5.90
N HIS A 93 -4.34 -2.32 5.51
CA HIS A 93 -5.25 -1.91 4.45
C HIS A 93 -4.47 -1.68 3.15
N SER A 94 -4.36 -2.72 2.32
CA SER A 94 -3.67 -2.69 1.01
C SER A 94 -4.67 -2.83 -0.14
N VAL A 95 -5.67 -1.94 -0.15
CA VAL A 95 -6.75 -1.94 -1.13
C VAL A 95 -6.70 -0.67 -1.97
N GLY A 96 -6.97 -0.81 -3.25
CA GLY A 96 -7.06 0.32 -4.16
C GLY A 96 -7.44 -0.11 -5.58
N MET A 97 -8.32 0.64 -6.20
CA MET A 97 -8.76 0.40 -7.56
C MET A 97 -9.33 1.68 -8.17
N SER A 98 -8.94 1.99 -9.40
CA SER A 98 -9.57 3.04 -10.21
C SER A 98 -9.93 2.51 -11.60
N PRO A 99 -11.20 2.47 -11.96
CA PRO A 99 -11.60 2.17 -13.33
C PRO A 99 -11.13 3.23 -14.33
N ASN A 100 -11.09 4.52 -13.95
CA ASN A 100 -10.59 5.61 -14.80
C ASN A 100 -9.13 5.38 -15.18
N VAL A 101 -8.26 5.09 -14.20
CA VAL A 101 -6.84 4.78 -14.43
C VAL A 101 -6.67 3.54 -15.32
N ARG A 102 -7.41 2.46 -15.04
CA ARG A 102 -7.35 1.23 -15.84
C ARG A 102 -7.76 1.41 -17.28
N LYS A 103 -8.69 2.31 -17.55
CA LYS A 103 -9.14 2.68 -18.90
C LYS A 103 -8.25 3.72 -19.57
N GLY A 104 -7.28 4.29 -18.85
CA GLY A 104 -6.39 5.34 -19.35
C GLY A 104 -7.12 6.63 -19.70
N LEU A 105 -8.20 6.96 -18.99
CA LEU A 105 -8.96 8.19 -19.26
C LEU A 105 -8.13 9.42 -18.86
N HIS A 106 -8.17 10.42 -19.74
CA HIS A 106 -7.55 11.71 -19.45
C HIS A 106 -8.24 12.38 -18.26
N TYR A 107 -7.49 13.12 -17.45
CA TYR A 107 -8.02 13.71 -16.22
C TYR A 107 -9.22 14.65 -16.45
N THR A 108 -9.27 15.33 -17.58
CA THR A 108 -10.39 16.20 -17.97
C THR A 108 -11.64 15.45 -18.47
N GLU A 109 -11.53 14.14 -18.71
CA GLU A 109 -12.55 13.29 -19.30
C GLU A 109 -12.95 12.13 -18.36
N LEU A 110 -12.80 12.33 -17.04
CA LEU A 110 -13.11 11.28 -16.07
C LEU A 110 -14.61 10.97 -16.02
N ASP A 111 -14.93 9.70 -15.94
CA ASP A 111 -16.26 9.24 -15.56
C ASP A 111 -16.43 9.41 -14.03
N TYR A 112 -17.42 10.23 -13.65
CA TYR A 112 -17.68 10.52 -12.23
C TYR A 112 -18.18 9.31 -11.45
N ASN A 113 -18.90 8.37 -12.06
CA ASN A 113 -19.31 7.14 -11.38
C ASN A 113 -18.07 6.28 -11.06
N TYR A 114 -17.09 6.26 -11.97
CA TYR A 114 -15.81 5.59 -11.71
C TYR A 114 -15.00 6.33 -10.65
N MET A 115 -15.02 7.67 -10.63
CA MET A 115 -14.35 8.46 -9.61
C MET A 115 -14.95 8.20 -8.21
N ILE A 116 -16.29 8.19 -8.09
CA ILE A 116 -16.95 7.83 -6.83
C ILE A 116 -16.54 6.44 -6.39
N LYS A 117 -16.53 5.46 -7.30
CA LYS A 117 -16.09 4.09 -7.00
C LYS A 117 -14.62 4.04 -6.59
N THR A 118 -13.75 4.82 -7.23
CA THR A 118 -12.33 4.93 -6.86
C THR A 118 -12.18 5.43 -5.43
N LEU A 119 -12.88 6.50 -5.06
CA LEU A 119 -12.85 7.06 -3.71
C LEU A 119 -13.41 6.09 -2.68
N ASP A 120 -14.53 5.42 -2.98
CA ASP A 120 -15.17 4.47 -2.06
C ASP A 120 -14.26 3.27 -1.78
N VAL A 121 -13.74 2.61 -2.82
CA VAL A 121 -12.87 1.43 -2.67
C VAL A 121 -11.51 1.79 -2.08
N SER A 122 -10.90 2.92 -2.49
CA SER A 122 -9.48 3.19 -2.22
C SER A 122 -9.23 4.10 -1.01
N ALA A 123 -10.26 4.75 -0.47
CA ALA A 123 -10.15 5.66 0.67
C ALA A 123 -11.28 5.50 1.68
N ILE A 124 -12.55 5.62 1.26
CA ILE A 124 -13.70 5.56 2.19
C ILE A 124 -13.79 4.18 2.84
N SER A 125 -13.36 3.12 2.16
CA SER A 125 -13.24 1.78 2.73
C SER A 125 -12.40 1.75 4.02
N LEU A 126 -11.29 2.50 4.07
CA LEU A 126 -10.49 2.64 5.30
C LEU A 126 -11.28 3.34 6.40
N HIS A 127 -12.05 4.37 6.07
CA HIS A 127 -12.91 5.06 7.03
C HIS A 127 -13.96 4.10 7.61
N LYS A 128 -14.66 3.35 6.75
CA LYS A 128 -15.67 2.37 7.17
C LYS A 128 -15.07 1.31 8.08
N LEU A 129 -13.92 0.74 7.69
CA LEU A 129 -13.20 -0.24 8.49
C LEU A 129 -12.81 0.29 9.87
N LEU A 130 -12.22 1.48 9.93
CA LEU A 130 -11.79 2.08 11.19
C LEU A 130 -12.98 2.46 12.08
N GLN A 131 -14.10 2.91 11.50
CA GLN A 131 -15.32 3.20 12.23
C GLN A 131 -15.92 1.92 12.83
N ALA A 132 -16.08 0.86 12.05
CA ALA A 132 -16.56 -0.43 12.52
C ALA A 132 -15.67 -0.98 13.64
N ALA A 133 -14.35 -1.02 13.42
CA ALA A 133 -13.38 -1.49 14.40
C ALA A 133 -13.39 -0.65 15.69
N TYR A 134 -13.69 0.66 15.59
CA TYR A 134 -13.82 1.54 16.75
C TYR A 134 -15.07 1.20 17.56
N HIS A 135 -16.23 1.05 16.93
CA HIS A 135 -17.48 0.72 17.61
C HIS A 135 -17.46 -0.68 18.25
N MET A 136 -16.83 -1.62 17.59
CA MET A 136 -16.70 -3.01 18.07
C MET A 136 -15.55 -3.20 19.08
N ASP A 137 -14.75 -2.17 19.33
CA ASP A 137 -13.54 -2.25 20.16
C ASP A 137 -12.60 -3.39 19.72
N ALA A 138 -12.43 -3.53 18.39
CA ALA A 138 -11.80 -4.69 17.78
C ALA A 138 -10.27 -4.68 17.84
N ILE A 139 -9.63 -3.52 18.13
CA ILE A 139 -8.17 -3.37 18.11
C ILE A 139 -7.65 -3.24 19.54
N ASN A 140 -6.61 -4.00 19.86
CA ASN A 140 -5.91 -3.96 21.15
C ASN A 140 -5.25 -2.60 21.39
N GLU A 141 -5.07 -2.25 22.66
CA GLU A 141 -4.22 -1.11 23.05
C GLU A 141 -2.82 -1.30 22.45
N TRP A 142 -2.24 -0.21 21.93
CA TRP A 142 -0.96 -0.20 21.17
C TRP A 142 -1.00 -0.96 19.84
N GLY A 143 -2.16 -1.34 19.38
CA GLY A 143 -2.34 -1.89 18.03
C GLY A 143 -1.88 -0.92 16.94
N SER A 144 -1.67 -1.44 15.74
CA SER A 144 -1.14 -0.68 14.59
C SER A 144 -1.95 -0.92 13.33
N VAL A 145 -2.45 0.15 12.72
CA VAL A 145 -3.08 0.09 11.39
C VAL A 145 -2.17 0.77 10.38
N VAL A 146 -1.90 0.09 9.30
CA VAL A 146 -1.12 0.61 8.16
C VAL A 146 -1.97 0.59 6.90
N ALA A 147 -2.06 1.73 6.23
CA ALA A 147 -2.72 1.87 4.94
C ALA A 147 -1.69 2.15 3.84
N MET A 148 -1.83 1.51 2.68
CA MET A 148 -0.91 1.72 1.57
C MET A 148 -1.28 2.98 0.79
N SER A 149 -0.33 3.94 0.74
CA SER A 149 -0.43 5.19 -0.01
C SER A 149 0.60 5.26 -1.13
N TYR A 150 0.64 6.41 -1.78
CA TYR A 150 1.58 6.73 -2.85
C TYR A 150 1.81 8.25 -2.91
N ILE A 151 3.01 8.66 -3.29
CA ILE A 151 3.40 10.09 -3.41
C ILE A 151 2.48 10.89 -4.34
N GLY A 152 1.72 10.22 -5.22
CA GLY A 152 0.67 10.83 -6.03
C GLY A 152 -0.43 11.53 -5.23
N SER A 153 -0.53 11.30 -3.91
CA SER A 153 -1.35 12.10 -3.00
C SER A 153 -0.89 13.56 -2.86
N GLN A 154 0.41 13.83 -3.12
CA GLN A 154 1.09 15.10 -2.87
C GLN A 154 1.76 15.68 -4.13
N ARG A 155 1.92 14.89 -5.17
CA ARG A 155 2.53 15.27 -6.45
C ARG A 155 1.64 14.88 -7.60
N THR A 156 1.67 15.65 -8.67
CA THR A 156 0.86 15.38 -9.87
C THR A 156 1.55 14.37 -10.78
N TYR A 157 0.81 13.32 -11.11
CA TYR A 157 1.16 12.33 -12.12
C TYR A 157 0.03 12.28 -13.14
N SER A 158 0.30 12.63 -14.41
CA SER A 158 -0.73 12.79 -15.45
C SER A 158 -1.58 11.52 -15.67
N SER A 159 -0.98 10.34 -15.49
CA SER A 159 -1.65 9.04 -15.68
C SER A 159 -2.25 8.45 -14.40
N TYR A 160 -2.02 9.06 -13.23
CA TYR A 160 -2.52 8.53 -11.94
C TYR A 160 -3.93 9.01 -11.61
N SER A 161 -4.39 10.06 -12.31
CA SER A 161 -5.79 10.47 -12.38
C SER A 161 -6.47 10.62 -11.00
N ASP A 162 -7.71 10.14 -10.85
CA ASP A 162 -8.53 10.19 -9.63
C ASP A 162 -7.97 9.35 -8.45
N MET A 163 -7.02 8.46 -8.71
CA MET A 163 -6.32 7.75 -7.65
C MET A 163 -5.49 8.72 -6.78
N SER A 164 -5.02 9.85 -7.32
CA SER A 164 -4.35 10.90 -6.55
C SER A 164 -5.26 11.46 -5.45
N GLN A 165 -6.51 11.77 -5.79
CA GLN A 165 -7.50 12.26 -4.82
C GLN A 165 -7.84 11.18 -3.78
N ALA A 166 -7.96 9.93 -4.22
CA ALA A 166 -8.22 8.81 -3.30
C ALA A 166 -7.08 8.66 -2.28
N LYS A 167 -5.81 8.75 -2.71
CA LYS A 167 -4.66 8.65 -1.79
C LYS A 167 -4.55 9.87 -0.87
N ALA A 168 -4.85 11.07 -1.34
CA ALA A 168 -4.91 12.28 -0.50
C ALA A 168 -6.00 12.16 0.58
N MET A 169 -7.19 11.68 0.21
CA MET A 169 -8.27 11.39 1.15
C MET A 169 -7.89 10.32 2.16
N LEU A 170 -7.27 9.22 1.73
CA LEU A 170 -6.80 8.14 2.60
C LEU A 170 -5.81 8.67 3.66
N GLU A 171 -4.84 9.49 3.27
CA GLU A 171 -3.89 10.12 4.21
C GLU A 171 -4.58 11.08 5.19
N SER A 172 -5.63 11.79 4.76
CA SER A 172 -6.45 12.62 5.64
C SER A 172 -7.22 11.76 6.66
N ILE A 173 -7.80 10.64 6.24
CA ILE A 173 -8.49 9.67 7.10
C ILE A 173 -7.52 9.10 8.14
N VAL A 174 -6.29 8.75 7.74
CA VAL A 174 -5.22 8.27 8.63
C VAL A 174 -4.95 9.28 9.75
N ARG A 175 -4.81 10.57 9.43
CA ARG A 175 -4.58 11.62 10.44
C ARG A 175 -5.77 11.76 11.38
N SER A 176 -6.98 11.80 10.85
CA SER A 176 -8.19 12.00 11.66
C SER A 176 -8.42 10.84 12.63
N PHE A 177 -8.42 9.60 12.13
CA PHE A 177 -8.57 8.44 12.99
C PHE A 177 -7.38 8.20 13.91
N GLY A 178 -6.16 8.53 13.48
CA GLY A 178 -4.97 8.44 14.32
C GLY A 178 -5.09 9.29 15.60
N TYR A 179 -5.70 10.48 15.49
CA TYR A 179 -6.02 11.31 16.67
C TYR A 179 -7.05 10.63 17.58
N HIS A 180 -8.20 10.21 17.02
CA HIS A 180 -9.29 9.64 17.83
C HIS A 180 -8.90 8.32 18.49
N TYR A 181 -8.23 7.44 17.77
CA TYR A 181 -7.74 6.17 18.28
C TYR A 181 -6.57 6.35 19.26
N GLY A 182 -5.60 7.21 18.91
CA GLY A 182 -4.44 7.46 19.75
C GLY A 182 -4.79 8.06 21.11
N SER A 183 -5.69 9.06 21.14
CA SER A 183 -6.10 9.73 22.37
C SER A 183 -6.93 8.83 23.30
N LYS A 184 -7.75 7.94 22.76
CA LYS A 184 -8.70 7.14 23.55
C LYS A 184 -8.25 5.70 23.81
N ARG A 185 -7.47 5.09 22.89
CA ARG A 185 -7.18 3.65 22.89
C ARG A 185 -5.71 3.32 22.63
N LYS A 186 -4.84 4.34 22.49
CA LYS A 186 -3.40 4.20 22.18
C LYS A 186 -3.13 3.42 20.89
N VAL A 187 -4.09 3.26 19.99
CA VAL A 187 -3.89 2.63 18.69
C VAL A 187 -3.21 3.59 17.73
N ARG A 188 -2.24 3.11 16.99
CA ARG A 188 -1.45 3.87 16.02
C ARG A 188 -2.01 3.67 14.61
N ILE A 189 -2.18 4.74 13.86
CA ILE A 189 -2.69 4.67 12.48
C ILE A 189 -1.76 5.47 11.60
N ASN A 190 -1.16 4.82 10.60
CA ASN A 190 -0.21 5.42 9.69
C ASN A 190 -0.49 5.00 8.24
N SER A 191 0.05 5.73 7.27
CA SER A 191 0.16 5.29 5.89
C SER A 191 1.60 5.11 5.49
N ILE A 192 1.85 4.18 4.56
CA ILE A 192 3.15 4.01 3.89
C ILE A 192 2.98 4.45 2.44
N SER A 193 3.71 5.50 2.06
CA SER A 193 3.85 5.95 0.68
C SER A 193 4.95 5.13 0.04
N GLN A 194 4.55 4.07 -0.68
CA GLN A 194 5.44 3.13 -1.33
C GLN A 194 5.86 3.63 -2.71
N SER A 195 7.10 3.38 -3.12
CA SER A 195 7.54 3.62 -4.50
C SER A 195 6.73 2.79 -5.51
N PRO A 196 6.78 3.13 -6.79
CA PRO A 196 6.22 2.25 -7.82
C PRO A 196 6.78 0.84 -7.67
N THR A 197 5.91 -0.12 -7.50
CA THR A 197 6.28 -1.53 -7.26
C THR A 197 5.63 -2.40 -8.33
N ILE A 198 6.38 -3.34 -8.88
CA ILE A 198 5.87 -4.28 -9.89
C ILE A 198 4.91 -5.24 -9.20
N THR A 199 3.64 -4.90 -9.23
CA THR A 199 2.54 -5.69 -8.68
C THR A 199 1.46 -5.85 -9.75
N THR A 200 0.60 -6.83 -9.61
CA THR A 200 -0.56 -7.03 -10.51
C THR A 200 -1.45 -5.78 -10.56
N ALA A 201 -1.65 -5.10 -9.43
CA ALA A 201 -2.38 -3.84 -9.38
C ALA A 201 -1.60 -2.68 -10.04
N GLY A 202 -0.30 -2.56 -9.78
CA GLY A 202 0.57 -1.51 -10.32
C GLY A 202 0.73 -1.60 -11.84
N THR A 203 0.97 -2.80 -12.36
CA THR A 203 1.13 -3.02 -13.82
C THR A 203 -0.15 -2.76 -14.61
N GLY A 204 -1.30 -2.71 -13.95
CA GLY A 204 -2.58 -2.30 -14.55
C GLY A 204 -2.72 -0.78 -14.78
N VAL A 205 -1.76 0.04 -14.33
CA VAL A 205 -1.75 1.49 -14.55
C VAL A 205 -1.19 1.80 -15.93
N SER A 206 -1.89 2.59 -16.73
CA SER A 206 -1.40 3.03 -18.04
C SER A 206 -0.06 3.76 -17.91
N GLY A 207 0.92 3.41 -18.74
CA GLY A 207 2.27 4.01 -18.71
C GLY A 207 3.15 3.55 -17.54
N PHE A 208 2.76 2.51 -16.79
CA PHE A 208 3.50 2.04 -15.61
C PHE A 208 5.00 1.81 -15.86
N LYS A 209 5.40 1.22 -17.00
CA LYS A 209 6.82 0.95 -17.29
C LYS A 209 7.67 2.23 -17.31
N SER A 210 7.22 3.27 -18.01
CA SER A 210 7.93 4.56 -18.08
C SER A 210 7.98 5.26 -16.73
N PHE A 211 6.89 5.21 -16.03
CA PHE A 211 6.75 5.77 -14.70
C PHE A 211 7.65 5.03 -13.67
N TYR A 212 7.69 3.70 -13.71
CA TYR A 212 8.60 2.90 -12.89
C TYR A 212 10.07 3.21 -13.18
N ALA A 213 10.46 3.28 -14.45
CA ALA A 213 11.82 3.60 -14.87
C ALA A 213 12.21 5.02 -14.42
N TYR A 214 11.34 6.00 -14.61
CA TYR A 214 11.57 7.38 -14.16
C TYR A 214 11.77 7.46 -12.63
N ALA A 215 10.88 6.85 -11.86
CA ALA A 215 11.01 6.85 -10.42
C ALA A 215 12.30 6.15 -9.96
N ASN A 216 12.71 5.08 -10.64
CA ASN A 216 13.96 4.38 -10.34
C ASN A 216 15.20 5.25 -10.59
N SER A 217 15.23 6.00 -11.70
CA SER A 217 16.35 6.89 -12.01
C SER A 217 16.38 8.16 -11.14
N MET A 218 15.25 8.52 -10.55
CA MET A 218 15.16 9.63 -9.59
C MET A 218 15.54 9.23 -8.16
N SER A 219 15.37 7.96 -7.80
CA SER A 219 15.51 7.49 -6.42
C SER A 219 16.96 7.12 -6.11
N PRO A 220 17.64 7.74 -5.12
CA PRO A 220 19.01 7.39 -4.75
C PRO A 220 19.24 5.89 -4.42
N LEU A 221 18.23 5.21 -3.86
CA LEU A 221 18.27 3.78 -3.54
C LEU A 221 17.53 2.91 -4.57
N GLY A 222 17.01 3.50 -5.65
CA GLY A 222 16.13 2.84 -6.59
C GLY A 222 14.72 2.63 -6.04
N ASN A 223 13.86 1.95 -6.81
CA ASN A 223 12.51 1.59 -6.37
C ASN A 223 12.55 0.47 -5.32
N ALA A 224 11.80 0.64 -4.24
CA ALA A 224 11.66 -0.39 -3.22
C ALA A 224 10.81 -1.56 -3.71
N SER A 225 11.22 -2.78 -3.40
CA SER A 225 10.48 -4.00 -3.72
C SER A 225 9.27 -4.22 -2.80
N ALA A 226 8.39 -5.15 -3.17
CA ALA A 226 7.29 -5.56 -2.32
C ALA A 226 7.77 -6.27 -1.04
N GLU A 227 8.88 -7.01 -1.10
CA GLU A 227 9.53 -7.65 0.05
C GLU A 227 10.06 -6.62 1.04
N SER A 228 10.79 -5.60 0.54
CA SER A 228 11.27 -4.50 1.38
C SER A 228 10.13 -3.71 2.04
N CYS A 229 9.02 -3.51 1.30
CA CYS A 229 7.81 -2.91 1.86
C CYS A 229 7.19 -3.79 2.97
N ALA A 230 7.23 -5.11 2.82
CA ALA A 230 6.75 -6.04 3.84
C ALA A 230 7.56 -5.96 5.13
N ASP A 231 8.88 -5.87 5.04
CA ASP A 231 9.76 -5.66 6.20
C ASP A 231 9.41 -4.36 6.93
N TYR A 232 9.12 -3.29 6.17
CA TYR A 232 8.72 -2.01 6.75
C TYR A 232 7.34 -2.08 7.40
N CYS A 233 6.35 -2.73 6.76
CA CYS A 233 5.04 -2.96 7.36
C CYS A 233 5.15 -3.73 8.68
N VAL A 234 5.93 -4.81 8.74
CA VAL A 234 6.16 -5.60 9.95
C VAL A 234 6.80 -4.75 11.06
N THR A 235 7.77 -3.89 10.70
CA THR A 235 8.36 -2.94 11.64
C THR A 235 7.29 -2.01 12.21
N MET A 236 6.37 -1.51 11.37
CA MET A 236 5.27 -0.65 11.81
C MET A 236 4.22 -1.38 12.66
N PHE A 237 4.03 -2.68 12.48
CA PHE A 237 3.15 -3.49 13.34
C PHE A 237 3.79 -3.82 14.68
N SER A 238 5.11 -3.83 14.74
CA SER A 238 5.87 -4.17 15.95
C SER A 238 5.84 -3.06 17.01
N ASP A 239 6.30 -3.40 18.20
CA ASP A 239 6.41 -2.44 19.31
C ASP A 239 7.59 -1.46 19.15
N LEU A 240 8.45 -1.65 18.15
CA LEU A 240 9.60 -0.77 17.87
C LEU A 240 9.15 0.65 17.47
N THR A 241 7.92 0.80 16.96
CA THR A 241 7.39 2.07 16.48
C THR A 241 6.20 2.60 17.30
N LYS A 242 6.17 2.30 18.62
CA LYS A 242 5.05 2.68 19.51
C LYS A 242 4.66 4.15 19.48
N MET A 243 5.61 5.05 19.24
CA MET A 243 5.36 6.50 19.25
C MET A 243 5.14 7.08 17.83
N VAL A 244 4.96 6.21 16.80
CA VAL A 244 4.71 6.67 15.42
C VAL A 244 3.24 6.49 15.09
N THR A 245 2.53 7.61 14.95
CA THR A 245 1.11 7.65 14.53
C THR A 245 0.81 8.90 13.71
N MET A 246 -0.26 8.89 12.93
CA MET A 246 -0.73 10.00 12.09
C MET A 246 0.25 10.42 10.99
N GLN A 247 1.21 9.56 10.66
CA GLN A 247 2.24 9.85 9.67
C GLN A 247 1.91 9.22 8.31
N ASN A 248 2.35 9.92 7.25
CA ASN A 248 2.55 9.33 5.95
C ASN A 248 4.06 9.07 5.79
N LEU A 249 4.45 7.80 5.84
CA LEU A 249 5.85 7.38 5.89
C LEU A 249 6.31 6.99 4.49
N PHE A 250 7.34 7.66 3.99
CA PHE A 250 7.88 7.37 2.67
C PHE A 250 8.79 6.13 2.72
N HIS A 251 8.51 5.19 1.81
CA HIS A 251 9.31 4.00 1.56
C HIS A 251 9.56 3.91 0.05
N ASP A 252 10.39 4.79 -0.47
CA ASP A 252 10.49 5.09 -1.90
C ASP A 252 11.93 5.34 -2.40
N GLY A 253 12.92 4.86 -1.64
CA GLY A 253 14.31 5.01 -2.03
C GLY A 253 14.82 6.46 -2.05
N GLY A 254 14.08 7.40 -1.43
CA GLY A 254 14.40 8.82 -1.40
C GLY A 254 13.74 9.65 -2.52
N TYR A 255 12.92 9.01 -3.37
CA TYR A 255 12.23 9.67 -4.48
C TYR A 255 11.48 10.94 -4.08
N SER A 256 10.70 10.87 -3.00
CA SER A 256 9.87 11.99 -2.53
C SER A 256 10.65 13.25 -2.16
N ALA A 257 11.93 13.11 -1.81
CA ALA A 257 12.81 14.21 -1.41
C ALA A 257 13.61 14.80 -2.60
N MET A 258 13.59 14.13 -3.76
CA MET A 258 14.39 14.56 -4.92
C MET A 258 13.68 15.65 -5.74
N GLY A 259 14.44 16.65 -6.15
CA GLY A 259 14.04 17.59 -7.21
C GLY A 259 14.32 17.01 -8.60
N ILE A 260 15.59 16.67 -8.85
CA ILE A 260 16.06 16.04 -10.08
C ILE A 260 17.33 15.23 -9.79
N SER A 261 17.54 14.12 -10.48
CA SER A 261 18.77 13.33 -10.41
C SER A 261 19.73 13.65 -11.57
N ASP A 262 21.02 13.37 -11.37
CA ASP A 262 22.03 13.53 -12.43
C ASP A 262 21.68 12.68 -13.66
N GLU A 263 21.20 11.46 -13.45
CA GLU A 263 20.80 10.57 -14.55
C GLU A 263 19.65 11.17 -15.38
N VAL A 264 18.66 11.77 -14.73
CA VAL A 264 17.54 12.43 -15.44
C VAL A 264 18.03 13.68 -16.16
N MET A 265 18.89 14.51 -15.54
CA MET A 265 19.48 15.66 -16.21
C MET A 265 20.27 15.26 -17.46
N GLU A 266 21.12 14.23 -17.35
CA GLU A 266 21.89 13.74 -18.50
C GLU A 266 21.00 13.23 -19.63
N ASN A 267 19.87 12.55 -19.30
CA ASN A 267 18.93 12.03 -20.29
C ASN A 267 18.10 13.14 -20.95
N CYS A 268 17.84 14.25 -20.24
CA CYS A 268 17.10 15.38 -20.77
C CYS A 268 17.96 16.37 -21.54
N TYR A 269 19.29 16.29 -21.42
CA TYR A 269 20.20 17.21 -22.14
C TYR A 269 20.16 16.90 -23.63
N ILE A 270 19.81 17.91 -24.43
CA ILE A 270 19.86 17.86 -25.90
C ILE A 270 21.26 18.29 -26.33
N CYS A 271 21.99 17.38 -26.97
CA CYS A 271 23.30 17.69 -27.51
C CYS A 271 23.13 18.44 -28.85
N ASP A 272 23.56 19.68 -28.88
CA ASP A 272 23.43 20.55 -30.06
C ASP A 272 24.60 20.35 -31.07
N ASP A 273 25.74 19.82 -30.62
CA ASP A 273 26.93 19.56 -31.43
C ASP A 273 27.30 18.09 -31.53
N GLU A 274 28.09 17.73 -32.56
CA GLU A 274 28.51 16.37 -32.89
C GLU A 274 29.47 15.78 -31.82
N GLU A 275 30.27 16.59 -31.15
CA GLU A 275 31.19 16.14 -30.11
C GLU A 275 30.42 15.69 -28.87
N CYS A 276 29.37 16.42 -28.48
CA CYS A 276 28.49 16.07 -27.39
C CYS A 276 27.71 14.78 -27.69
N LYS A 277 27.19 14.63 -28.91
CA LYS A 277 26.52 13.38 -29.35
C LYS A 277 27.42 12.18 -29.25
N ALA A 278 28.69 12.31 -29.72
CA ALA A 278 29.68 11.24 -29.65
C ALA A 278 30.01 10.81 -28.20
N LYS A 279 30.18 11.80 -27.29
CA LYS A 279 30.40 11.54 -25.85
C LYS A 279 29.20 10.80 -25.22
N LYS A 280 27.97 11.15 -25.58
CA LYS A 280 26.74 10.49 -25.06
C LYS A 280 26.67 9.04 -25.53
N ILE A 281 26.98 8.74 -26.78
CA ILE A 281 27.05 7.38 -27.34
C ILE A 281 28.11 6.54 -26.62
N GLN A 282 29.31 7.05 -26.41
CA GLN A 282 30.39 6.36 -25.67
C GLN A 282 30.00 6.03 -24.22
N LYS A 283 29.25 6.91 -23.56
CA LYS A 283 28.80 6.72 -22.17
C LYS A 283 27.75 5.63 -22.06
N ILE A 284 26.85 5.54 -23.05
CA ILE A 284 25.84 4.47 -23.14
C ILE A 284 26.53 3.11 -23.38
N ALA A 285 27.50 3.04 -24.29
CA ALA A 285 28.23 1.81 -24.59
C ALA A 285 29.10 1.30 -23.42
N LYS A 286 29.47 2.16 -22.45
CA LYS A 286 30.21 1.75 -21.24
C LYS A 286 29.29 1.27 -20.09
N LYS A 287 27.98 1.52 -20.18
CA LYS A 287 26.98 1.07 -19.18
C LYS A 287 26.25 -0.22 -19.60
N SER A 288 26.39 -0.65 -20.85
CA SER A 288 25.92 -1.93 -21.37
C SER A 288 27.01 -3.03 -21.25
#